data_7861bfda1b9243d791164c138141dbe3
#
_entry.id   7861bfda1b9243d791164c138141dbe3
#
_cell.length_a   1.000
_cell.length_b   1.000
_cell.length_c   1.000
_cell.angle_alpha   90.00
_cell.angle_beta   90.00
_cell.angle_gamma   90.00
#
_symmetry.space_group_name_H-M   'P 1'
#
loop_
_entity.id
_entity.type
_entity.pdbx_description
1 polymer ?
#
loop_
_entity_poly.entity_id
_entity_poly.type
_entity_poly.pdbx_seq_one_letter_code
_entity_poly.pdbx_strand_id
1 'polypeptide(L)'
;MTVQILPIAASHIPGFGRALDVVAREKRYLSFLEGPPPEAVRAFVLDNIEHGHPQFVALAGDEKLVGWCDARPNSKPIYAHSATLGMGLLPEFRGRGIGTRLIRSTLDAARVKGLHRIELTVREANASAIALYRKVGFLTEGMRMDAVCVDGSYENVLFMALLL
;
A
#
# COMPACT_ATOMS: atom_id res chain seq x y z
N MET A 1 -18.55 9.32 -11.09
CA MET A 1 -18.33 9.30 -9.64
C MET A 1 -16.96 9.88 -9.34
N THR A 2 -16.92 10.95 -8.58
CA THR A 2 -15.66 11.61 -8.19
C THR A 2 -15.01 10.84 -7.04
N VAL A 3 -13.71 10.58 -7.14
CA VAL A 3 -12.91 9.97 -6.09
C VAL A 3 -11.95 11.01 -5.56
N GLN A 4 -11.95 11.24 -4.24
CA GLN A 4 -11.03 12.14 -3.56
C GLN A 4 -9.87 11.34 -2.95
N ILE A 5 -8.67 11.91 -2.99
CA ILE A 5 -7.50 11.38 -2.30
C ILE A 5 -7.20 12.28 -1.11
N LEU A 6 -7.23 11.73 0.09
CA LEU A 6 -7.06 12.48 1.34
C LEU A 6 -6.07 11.76 2.26
N PRO A 7 -5.35 12.51 3.12
CA PRO A 7 -4.63 11.88 4.22
C PRO A 7 -5.59 11.07 5.10
N ILE A 8 -5.13 9.95 5.63
CA ILE A 8 -5.97 9.13 6.50
C ILE A 8 -6.30 9.88 7.80
N ALA A 9 -7.51 9.67 8.28
CA ALA A 9 -7.99 10.18 9.57
C ALA A 9 -8.57 9.03 10.40
N ALA A 10 -8.73 9.22 11.71
CA ALA A 10 -9.29 8.21 12.61
C ALA A 10 -10.69 7.72 12.18
N SER A 11 -11.48 8.61 11.58
CA SER A 11 -12.81 8.27 11.04
C SER A 11 -12.76 7.26 9.89
N HIS A 12 -11.62 7.12 9.21
CA HIS A 12 -11.45 6.19 8.10
C HIS A 12 -11.11 4.76 8.54
N ILE A 13 -10.79 4.54 9.83
CA ILE A 13 -10.32 3.24 10.34
C ILE A 13 -11.29 2.09 9.99
N PRO A 14 -12.61 2.20 10.22
CA PRO A 14 -13.51 1.10 9.87
C PRO A 14 -13.54 0.80 8.36
N GLY A 15 -13.54 1.84 7.52
CA GLY A 15 -13.51 1.71 6.07
C GLY A 15 -12.20 1.07 5.58
N PHE A 16 -11.07 1.46 6.15
CA PHE A 16 -9.77 0.91 5.85
C PHE A 16 -9.70 -0.59 6.20
N GLY A 17 -10.14 -0.97 7.38
CA GLY A 17 -10.20 -2.37 7.80
C GLY A 17 -11.05 -3.24 6.86
N ARG A 18 -12.22 -2.74 6.43
CA ARG A 18 -13.07 -3.44 5.45
C ARG A 18 -12.39 -3.58 4.09
N ALA A 19 -11.74 -2.54 3.59
CA ALA A 19 -11.05 -2.57 2.31
C ALA A 19 -9.87 -3.54 2.34
N LEU A 20 -9.09 -3.55 3.42
CA LEU A 20 -8.01 -4.53 3.64
C LEU A 20 -8.53 -5.96 3.57
N ASP A 21 -9.62 -6.26 4.28
CA ASP A 21 -10.19 -7.61 4.31
C ASP A 21 -10.70 -8.05 2.93
N VAL A 22 -11.39 -7.18 2.19
CA VAL A 22 -11.85 -7.48 0.83
C VAL A 22 -10.68 -7.84 -0.08
N VAL A 23 -9.63 -7.02 -0.11
CA VAL A 23 -8.47 -7.25 -0.98
C VAL A 23 -7.66 -8.47 -0.53
N ALA A 24 -7.51 -8.68 0.79
CA ALA A 24 -6.81 -9.84 1.34
C ALA A 24 -7.46 -11.15 0.92
N ARG A 25 -8.79 -11.23 0.98
CA ARG A 25 -9.55 -12.45 0.63
C ARG A 25 -9.51 -12.81 -0.84
N GLU A 26 -9.08 -11.92 -1.72
CA GLU A 26 -8.77 -12.27 -3.11
C GLU A 26 -7.56 -13.21 -3.21
N LYS A 27 -6.72 -13.29 -2.18
CA LYS A 27 -5.53 -14.14 -2.06
C LYS A 27 -4.48 -13.93 -3.15
N ARG A 28 -4.46 -12.73 -3.76
CA ARG A 28 -3.62 -12.42 -4.93
C ARG A 28 -2.61 -11.31 -4.70
N TYR A 29 -2.84 -10.40 -3.75
CA TYR A 29 -2.13 -9.13 -3.72
C TYR A 29 -1.39 -8.85 -2.42
N LEU A 30 -2.01 -9.14 -1.29
CA LEU A 30 -1.45 -8.83 0.03
C LEU A 30 -0.65 -9.99 0.62
N SER A 31 0.11 -9.71 1.66
CA SER A 31 0.89 -10.71 2.39
C SER A 31 0.07 -11.51 3.41
N PHE A 32 -1.21 -11.18 3.58
CA PHE A 32 -2.15 -11.90 4.43
C PHE A 32 -3.40 -12.29 3.63
N LEU A 33 -4.11 -13.34 4.08
CA LEU A 33 -5.23 -13.94 3.35
C LEU A 33 -6.60 -13.49 3.85
N GLU A 34 -6.62 -12.75 4.95
CA GLU A 34 -7.79 -12.08 5.53
C GLU A 34 -7.33 -10.79 6.22
N GLY A 35 -8.25 -9.88 6.46
CA GLY A 35 -7.94 -8.61 7.12
C GLY A 35 -7.39 -8.82 8.53
N PRO A 36 -6.46 -7.98 8.97
CA PRO A 36 -5.99 -7.99 10.36
C PRO A 36 -7.14 -7.72 11.33
N PRO A 37 -7.01 -8.12 12.61
CA PRO A 37 -7.99 -7.79 13.64
C PRO A 37 -8.25 -6.29 13.73
N PRO A 38 -9.47 -5.84 14.06
CA PRO A 38 -9.80 -4.41 14.14
C PRO A 38 -8.87 -3.59 15.02
N GLU A 39 -8.44 -4.14 16.16
CA GLU A 39 -7.49 -3.49 17.06
C GLU A 39 -6.11 -3.28 16.43
N ALA A 40 -5.64 -4.19 15.59
CA ALA A 40 -4.38 -4.06 14.88
C ALA A 40 -4.46 -2.99 13.78
N VAL A 41 -5.57 -2.94 13.05
CA VAL A 41 -5.84 -1.89 12.05
C VAL A 41 -5.87 -0.53 12.71
N ARG A 42 -6.57 -0.41 13.84
CA ARG A 42 -6.66 0.83 14.61
C ARG A 42 -5.29 1.29 15.09
N ALA A 43 -4.51 0.40 15.69
CA ALA A 43 -3.17 0.71 16.20
C ALA A 43 -2.25 1.19 15.06
N PHE A 44 -2.28 0.52 13.91
CA PHE A 44 -1.50 0.90 12.73
C PHE A 44 -1.84 2.31 12.23
N VAL A 45 -3.12 2.63 12.09
CA VAL A 45 -3.56 3.95 11.59
C VAL A 45 -3.23 5.05 12.58
N LEU A 46 -3.52 4.83 13.88
CA LEU A 46 -3.25 5.85 14.90
C LEU A 46 -1.74 6.12 15.04
N ASP A 47 -0.90 5.10 14.96
CA ASP A 47 0.55 5.27 14.96
C ASP A 47 1.03 6.08 13.75
N ASN A 48 0.49 5.81 12.56
CA ASN A 48 0.81 6.59 11.37
C ASN A 48 0.40 8.07 11.51
N ILE A 49 -0.78 8.33 12.08
CA ILE A 49 -1.25 9.71 12.31
C ILE A 49 -0.36 10.42 13.34
N GLU A 50 -0.07 9.76 14.46
CA GLU A 50 0.74 10.33 15.55
C GLU A 50 2.14 10.72 15.08
N HIS A 51 2.79 9.86 14.27
CA HIS A 51 4.15 10.08 13.79
C HIS A 51 4.23 10.78 12.41
N GLY A 52 3.08 11.14 11.84
CA GLY A 52 3.03 11.77 10.50
C GLY A 52 3.58 10.87 9.40
N HIS A 53 3.42 9.55 9.52
CA HIS A 53 3.79 8.63 8.45
C HIS A 53 2.84 8.80 7.25
N PRO A 54 3.37 8.83 6.01
CA PRO A 54 2.51 8.99 4.84
C PRO A 54 1.48 7.87 4.73
N GLN A 55 0.21 8.22 4.79
CA GLN A 55 -0.89 7.31 4.49
C GLN A 55 -2.06 8.09 3.91
N PHE A 56 -2.50 7.69 2.73
CA PHE A 56 -3.60 8.31 1.99
C PHE A 56 -4.69 7.29 1.70
N VAL A 57 -5.91 7.78 1.60
CA VAL A 57 -7.09 6.99 1.25
C VAL A 57 -7.80 7.60 0.05
N ALA A 58 -8.45 6.74 -0.70
CA ALA A 58 -9.35 7.14 -1.78
C ALA A 58 -10.79 6.97 -1.30
N LEU A 59 -11.56 8.05 -1.34
CA LEU A 59 -12.96 8.08 -0.95
C LEU A 59 -13.83 8.33 -2.17
N ALA A 60 -14.89 7.55 -2.34
CA ALA A 60 -15.85 7.67 -3.43
C ALA A 60 -17.26 7.89 -2.89
N GLY A 61 -18.04 8.73 -3.60
CA GLY A 61 -19.45 8.99 -3.27
C GLY A 61 -19.63 9.45 -1.81
N ASP A 62 -20.47 8.75 -1.06
CA ASP A 62 -20.78 9.05 0.34
C ASP A 62 -19.65 8.62 1.31
N GLU A 63 -18.42 9.06 1.04
CA GLU A 63 -17.24 8.77 1.85
C GLU A 63 -16.87 7.28 1.95
N LYS A 64 -17.28 6.47 0.98
CA LYS A 64 -16.86 5.07 0.91
C LYS A 64 -15.37 4.98 0.64
N LEU A 65 -14.61 4.38 1.55
CA LEU A 65 -13.18 4.12 1.33
C LEU A 65 -13.02 2.98 0.32
N VAL A 66 -12.35 3.29 -0.79
CA VAL A 66 -12.21 2.38 -1.93
C VAL A 66 -10.77 2.00 -2.25
N GLY A 67 -9.81 2.63 -1.57
CA GLY A 67 -8.39 2.33 -1.74
C GLY A 67 -7.52 3.05 -0.72
N TRP A 68 -6.27 2.63 -0.65
CA TRP A 68 -5.26 3.21 0.25
C TRP A 68 -3.86 3.09 -0.33
N CYS A 69 -2.96 3.92 0.16
CA CYS A 69 -1.52 3.78 -0.01
C CYS A 69 -0.81 4.37 1.20
N ASP A 70 0.15 3.64 1.73
CA ASP A 70 0.98 4.10 2.84
C ASP A 70 2.47 3.83 2.58
N ALA A 71 3.32 4.61 3.24
CA ALA A 71 4.76 4.41 3.26
C ALA A 71 5.22 4.48 4.72
N ARG A 72 5.41 3.33 5.34
CA ARG A 72 5.78 3.23 6.74
C ARG A 72 7.30 3.16 6.89
N PRO A 73 7.92 4.15 7.57
CA PRO A 73 9.35 4.17 7.81
C PRO A 73 9.81 2.96 8.62
N ASN A 74 11.04 2.52 8.36
CA ASN A 74 11.67 1.47 9.13
C ASN A 74 12.05 2.00 10.52
N SER A 75 11.80 1.22 11.57
CA SER A 75 12.04 1.62 12.95
C SER A 75 13.51 1.52 13.38
N LYS A 76 14.33 0.76 12.63
CA LYS A 76 15.77 0.62 12.95
C LYS A 76 16.54 1.84 12.44
N PRO A 77 17.38 2.49 13.27
CA PRO A 77 18.07 3.73 12.89
C PRO A 77 18.84 3.66 11.58
N ILE A 78 19.53 2.55 11.31
CA ILE A 78 20.31 2.37 10.08
C ILE A 78 19.43 2.35 8.82
N TYR A 79 18.15 2.05 8.93
CA TYR A 79 17.17 2.01 7.85
C TYR A 79 16.12 3.13 7.93
N ALA A 80 16.29 4.09 8.83
CA ALA A 80 15.29 5.14 9.09
C ALA A 80 15.05 6.07 7.89
N HIS A 81 15.95 6.09 6.91
CA HIS A 81 15.80 6.81 5.65
C HIS A 81 14.90 6.10 4.64
N SER A 82 14.46 4.89 4.94
CA SER A 82 13.63 4.07 4.06
C SER A 82 12.26 3.77 4.64
N ALA A 83 11.29 3.58 3.77
CA ALA A 83 9.95 3.17 4.13
C ALA A 83 9.45 2.04 3.22
N THR A 84 8.59 1.19 3.77
CA THR A 84 7.90 0.15 3.01
C THR A 84 6.55 0.67 2.55
N LEU A 85 6.28 0.55 1.25
CA LEU A 85 5.01 0.95 0.65
C LEU A 85 4.04 -0.21 0.62
N GLY A 86 2.80 0.05 1.06
CA GLY A 86 1.66 -0.82 0.90
C GLY A 86 0.52 -0.09 0.22
N MET A 87 -0.22 -0.75 -0.66
CA MET A 87 -1.40 -0.16 -1.29
C MET A 87 -2.40 -1.20 -1.77
N GLY A 88 -3.63 -0.77 -1.94
CA GLY A 88 -4.67 -1.59 -2.54
C GLY A 88 -5.87 -0.76 -2.97
N LEU A 89 -6.67 -1.35 -3.84
CA LEU A 89 -7.93 -0.80 -4.35
C LEU A 89 -8.99 -1.89 -4.36
N LEU A 90 -10.22 -1.52 -4.03
CA LEU A 90 -11.36 -2.41 -4.24
C LEU A 90 -11.48 -2.75 -5.73
N PRO A 91 -11.87 -4.00 -6.08
CA PRO A 91 -11.88 -4.48 -7.46
C PRO A 91 -12.57 -3.55 -8.46
N GLU A 92 -13.75 -3.06 -8.09
CA GLU A 92 -14.57 -2.19 -8.96
C GLU A 92 -13.99 -0.80 -9.22
N PHE A 93 -12.93 -0.43 -8.51
CA PHE A 93 -12.24 0.88 -8.65
C PHE A 93 -10.89 0.79 -9.35
N ARG A 94 -10.47 -0.39 -9.76
CA ARG A 94 -9.20 -0.61 -10.47
C ARG A 94 -9.27 -0.14 -11.93
N GLY A 95 -8.11 0.16 -12.51
CA GLY A 95 -8.02 0.58 -13.91
C GLY A 95 -8.54 1.98 -14.21
N ARG A 96 -8.75 2.81 -13.19
CA ARG A 96 -9.30 4.18 -13.32
C ARG A 96 -8.31 5.28 -12.93
N GLY A 97 -7.03 4.96 -12.81
CA GLY A 97 -5.98 5.92 -12.43
C GLY A 97 -5.94 6.28 -10.94
N ILE A 98 -6.81 5.72 -10.11
CA ILE A 98 -6.87 6.01 -8.67
C ILE A 98 -5.57 5.57 -7.97
N GLY A 99 -5.05 4.40 -8.30
CA GLY A 99 -3.78 3.90 -7.76
C GLY A 99 -2.61 4.83 -8.05
N THR A 100 -2.55 5.42 -9.26
CA THR A 100 -1.53 6.40 -9.62
C THR A 100 -1.63 7.66 -8.76
N ARG A 101 -2.84 8.13 -8.49
CA ARG A 101 -3.07 9.31 -7.64
C ARG A 101 -2.68 9.03 -6.19
N LEU A 102 -3.07 7.87 -5.65
CA LEU A 102 -2.71 7.44 -4.30
C LEU A 102 -1.20 7.37 -4.10
N ILE A 103 -0.49 6.66 -4.98
CA ILE A 103 0.95 6.48 -4.84
C ILE A 103 1.70 7.80 -4.97
N ARG A 104 1.29 8.69 -5.88
CA ARG A 104 1.90 10.02 -6.03
C ARG A 104 1.74 10.86 -4.76
N SER A 105 0.53 10.93 -4.19
CA SER A 105 0.30 11.66 -2.94
C SER A 105 1.16 11.10 -1.80
N THR A 106 1.28 9.78 -1.72
CA THR A 106 2.11 9.11 -0.70
C THR A 106 3.60 9.41 -0.90
N LEU A 107 4.10 9.36 -2.13
CA LEU A 107 5.50 9.66 -2.44
C LEU A 107 5.83 11.15 -2.20
N ASP A 108 4.92 12.06 -2.51
CA ASP A 108 5.12 13.49 -2.24
C ASP A 108 5.22 13.75 -0.74
N ALA A 109 4.34 13.15 0.05
CA ALA A 109 4.42 13.23 1.51
C ALA A 109 5.71 12.58 2.07
N ALA A 110 6.16 11.48 1.47
CA ALA A 110 7.42 10.84 1.84
C ALA A 110 8.64 11.75 1.59
N ARG A 111 8.64 12.48 0.47
CA ARG A 111 9.68 13.48 0.17
C ARG A 111 9.70 14.61 1.21
N VAL A 112 8.53 15.15 1.53
CA VAL A 112 8.38 16.19 2.55
C VAL A 112 8.88 15.72 3.92
N LYS A 113 8.64 14.45 4.25
CA LYS A 113 9.13 13.82 5.50
C LYS A 113 10.65 13.59 5.50
N GLY A 114 11.32 13.72 4.36
CA GLY A 114 12.77 13.51 4.24
C GLY A 114 13.17 12.06 4.03
N LEU A 115 12.26 11.19 3.63
CA LEU A 115 12.60 9.82 3.26
C LEU A 115 13.38 9.80 1.94
N HIS A 116 14.40 8.96 1.87
CA HIS A 116 15.26 8.83 0.69
C HIS A 116 14.92 7.62 -0.16
N ARG A 117 14.41 6.55 0.45
CA ARG A 117 14.16 5.28 -0.22
C ARG A 117 12.76 4.76 0.11
N ILE A 118 12.01 4.41 -0.92
CA ILE A 118 10.74 3.69 -0.78
C ILE A 118 10.90 2.32 -1.43
N GLU A 119 10.59 1.28 -0.67
CA GLU A 119 10.68 -0.09 -1.16
C GLU A 119 9.35 -0.82 -1.02
N LEU A 120 9.15 -1.82 -1.85
CA LEU A 120 7.96 -2.66 -1.82
C LEU A 120 8.29 -4.08 -2.27
N THR A 121 7.40 -5.00 -1.91
CA THR A 121 7.36 -6.33 -2.50
C THR A 121 6.06 -6.50 -3.26
N VAL A 122 6.11 -7.19 -4.38
CA VAL A 122 4.94 -7.46 -5.22
C VAL A 122 5.03 -8.86 -5.80
N ARG A 123 3.92 -9.60 -5.79
CA ARG A 123 3.89 -10.91 -6.43
C ARG A 123 4.13 -10.78 -7.92
N GLU A 124 4.95 -11.66 -8.49
CA GLU A 124 5.30 -11.64 -9.92
C GLU A 124 4.07 -11.68 -10.83
N ALA A 125 3.02 -12.40 -10.43
CA ALA A 125 1.77 -12.49 -11.18
C ALA A 125 0.94 -11.19 -11.19
N ASN A 126 1.25 -10.23 -10.32
CA ASN A 126 0.52 -8.96 -10.24
C ASN A 126 1.03 -7.94 -11.27
N ALA A 127 0.78 -8.24 -12.57
CA ALA A 127 1.28 -7.45 -13.68
C ALA A 127 0.81 -5.99 -13.66
N SER A 128 -0.42 -5.73 -13.24
CA SER A 128 -0.98 -4.37 -13.20
C SER A 128 -0.30 -3.49 -12.15
N ALA A 129 -0.01 -4.04 -10.97
CA ALA A 129 0.73 -3.31 -9.94
C ALA A 129 2.19 -3.07 -10.35
N ILE A 130 2.85 -4.07 -10.91
CA ILE A 130 4.23 -3.93 -11.42
C ILE A 130 4.30 -2.83 -12.47
N ALA A 131 3.36 -2.78 -13.40
CA ALA A 131 3.29 -1.73 -14.42
C ALA A 131 3.09 -0.33 -13.78
N LEU A 132 2.22 -0.22 -12.78
CA LEU A 132 2.03 1.02 -12.03
C LEU A 132 3.32 1.47 -11.34
N TYR A 133 3.99 0.57 -10.63
CA TYR A 133 5.23 0.90 -9.91
C TYR A 133 6.35 1.34 -10.87
N ARG A 134 6.53 0.65 -11.99
CA ARG A 134 7.49 1.05 -13.03
C ARG A 134 7.16 2.42 -13.62
N LYS A 135 5.89 2.70 -13.86
CA LYS A 135 5.43 3.99 -14.40
C LYS A 135 5.77 5.16 -13.47
N VAL A 136 5.75 4.96 -12.16
CA VAL A 136 6.09 6.01 -11.19
C VAL A 136 7.58 6.02 -10.82
N GLY A 137 8.39 5.13 -11.38
CA GLY A 137 9.84 5.16 -11.29
C GLY A 137 10.49 4.07 -10.45
N PHE A 138 9.73 3.12 -9.91
CA PHE A 138 10.31 1.97 -9.19
C PHE A 138 11.10 1.07 -10.12
N LEU A 139 12.25 0.62 -9.66
CA LEU A 139 13.11 -0.34 -10.33
C LEU A 139 13.09 -1.68 -9.59
N THR A 140 13.18 -2.77 -10.34
CA THR A 140 13.32 -4.11 -9.76
C THR A 140 14.74 -4.29 -9.24
N GLU A 141 14.87 -4.65 -7.96
CA GLU A 141 16.17 -4.93 -7.33
C GLU A 141 16.44 -6.43 -7.14
N GLY A 142 15.44 -7.25 -7.24
CA GLY A 142 15.60 -8.70 -7.11
C GLY A 142 14.27 -9.44 -7.12
N MET A 143 14.39 -10.77 -7.10
CA MET A 143 13.26 -11.69 -7.04
C MET A 143 13.54 -12.76 -6.00
N ARG A 144 12.54 -13.08 -5.19
CA ARG A 144 12.54 -14.27 -4.34
C ARG A 144 11.72 -15.36 -5.01
N MET A 145 12.36 -16.50 -5.25
CA MET A 145 11.72 -17.68 -5.84
C MET A 145 10.90 -18.39 -4.77
N ASP A 146 9.70 -18.85 -5.14
CA ASP A 146 8.78 -19.58 -4.25
C ASP A 146 8.61 -18.92 -2.88
N ALA A 147 8.51 -17.59 -2.87
CA ALA A 147 8.52 -16.77 -1.65
C ALA A 147 7.21 -16.82 -0.88
N VAL A 148 6.09 -17.09 -1.55
CA VAL A 148 4.76 -17.25 -0.92
C VAL A 148 4.11 -18.54 -1.40
N CYS A 149 3.29 -19.11 -0.52
CA CYS A 149 2.49 -20.28 -0.83
C CYS A 149 1.02 -20.00 -0.52
N VAL A 150 0.17 -20.10 -1.52
CA VAL A 150 -1.27 -19.89 -1.40
C VAL A 150 -2.00 -21.09 -1.97
N ASP A 151 -2.83 -21.74 -1.14
CA ASP A 151 -3.60 -22.93 -1.51
C ASP A 151 -2.71 -24.01 -2.19
N GLY A 152 -1.49 -24.21 -1.67
CA GLY A 152 -0.52 -25.19 -2.15
C GLY A 152 0.27 -24.77 -3.40
N SER A 153 0.04 -23.57 -3.95
CA SER A 153 0.78 -23.04 -5.09
C SER A 153 1.84 -22.03 -4.62
N TYR A 154 3.07 -22.22 -5.10
CA TYR A 154 4.18 -21.30 -4.83
C TYR A 154 4.20 -20.15 -5.84
N GLU A 155 4.53 -18.96 -5.37
CA GLU A 155 4.66 -17.79 -6.22
C GLU A 155 5.95 -17.02 -5.89
N ASN A 156 6.53 -16.41 -6.93
CA ASN A 156 7.69 -15.53 -6.77
C ASN A 156 7.25 -14.13 -6.35
N VAL A 157 8.15 -13.44 -5.65
CA VAL A 157 7.94 -12.07 -5.19
C VAL A 157 9.08 -11.19 -5.69
N LEU A 158 8.75 -10.08 -6.35
CA LEU A 158 9.70 -9.05 -6.77
C LEU A 158 9.95 -8.07 -5.62
N PHE A 159 11.21 -7.67 -5.49
CA PHE A 159 11.60 -6.48 -4.73
C PHE A 159 11.75 -5.30 -5.67
N MET A 160 11.08 -4.20 -5.36
CA MET A 160 11.20 -2.97 -6.11
C MET A 160 11.49 -1.79 -5.18
N ALA A 161 12.22 -0.81 -5.67
CA ALA A 161 12.53 0.39 -4.91
C ALA A 161 12.58 1.64 -5.77
N LEU A 162 12.34 2.78 -5.13
CA LEU A 162 12.44 4.11 -5.69
C LEU A 162 13.29 4.96 -4.76
N LEU A 163 14.31 5.63 -5.29
CA LEU A 163 15.06 6.66 -4.57
C LEU A 163 14.40 8.02 -4.82
N LEU A 164 14.10 8.71 -3.74
CA LEU A 164 13.43 10.00 -3.76
C LEU A 164 14.41 11.18 -3.88
#